data_d2d3b29be284d0011eb198c1e5932000
#
_entry.id   d2d3b29be284d0011eb198c1e5932000
#
_cell.length_a   1.000
_cell.length_b   1.000
_cell.length_c   1.000
_cell.angle_alpha   90.00
_cell.angle_beta   90.00
_cell.angle_gamma   90.00
#
_symmetry.space_group_name_H-M   'P 1'
#
loop_
_entity.id
_entity.type
_entity.pdbx_description
1 polymer ?
#
loop_
_entity_poly.entity_id
_entity_poly.type
_entity_poly.pdbx_seq_one_letter_code
_entity_poly.pdbx_strand_id
1 'polypeptide(L)'
;MDRREVRKMKKIIFTFLLMSVLYGQANSLLTLPPTAQISSLGNVDLPYMNPARYGMMKDNLSFSRVNWMSNITDDMFYTHFSVKRKMIKFSMLTFNYGEQLETNSNGVVIGDFTPASSIWGFSYNGVIKGYNYGLKAKLISHSLFSQKTLGTAFDISTFIPKVYKYLDIDVAIRNFGFAPTFNNYKTKLPTSLNLALSYPYKDFMFYEQHNFFKKNHTFGMGILYKYDTNDNTKIFGKMGYFSDKKHNLKYPTFGIDLKYEQYFIGISYIYGDRTLPLGDTFRLTINLEF
;
A
#
# COMPACT_ATOMS: atom_id res chain seq x y z
N MET A 1 -20.71 -24.23 25.54
CA MET A 1 -19.40 -23.58 25.49
C MET A 1 -19.64 -22.09 25.66
N ASP A 2 -19.05 -21.50 26.71
CA ASP A 2 -19.25 -20.10 27.05
C ASP A 2 -18.74 -19.19 25.90
N ARG A 3 -19.46 -18.11 25.61
CA ARG A 3 -19.06 -17.13 24.56
C ARG A 3 -17.66 -16.57 24.81
N ARG A 4 -17.20 -16.48 26.05
CA ARG A 4 -15.84 -16.07 26.44
C ARG A 4 -14.79 -17.11 26.02
N GLU A 5 -15.08 -18.40 26.17
CA GLU A 5 -14.20 -19.50 25.77
C GLU A 5 -14.04 -19.57 24.24
N VAL A 6 -15.13 -19.39 23.48
CA VAL A 6 -15.11 -19.33 22.01
C VAL A 6 -14.26 -18.14 21.52
N ARG A 7 -14.35 -17.00 22.20
CA ARG A 7 -13.58 -15.80 21.87
C ARG A 7 -12.09 -15.98 22.15
N LYS A 8 -11.74 -16.64 23.28
CA LYS A 8 -10.35 -17.00 23.62
C LYS A 8 -9.77 -18.01 22.60
N MET A 9 -10.51 -19.03 22.27
CA MET A 9 -10.08 -20.06 21.30
C MET A 9 -9.88 -19.48 19.89
N LYS A 10 -10.76 -18.57 19.46
CA LYS A 10 -10.58 -17.85 18.19
C LYS A 10 -9.33 -16.98 18.22
N LYS A 11 -9.03 -16.30 19.32
CA LYS A 11 -7.79 -15.51 19.47
C LYS A 11 -6.54 -16.41 19.44
N ILE A 12 -6.54 -17.56 20.10
CA ILE A 12 -5.40 -18.52 20.10
C ILE A 12 -5.17 -19.10 18.71
N ILE A 13 -6.22 -19.56 18.03
CA ILE A 13 -6.12 -20.08 16.66
C ILE A 13 -5.65 -18.97 15.71
N PHE A 14 -6.13 -17.75 15.90
CA PHE A 14 -5.73 -16.60 15.13
C PHE A 14 -4.27 -16.22 15.37
N THR A 15 -3.77 -16.30 16.60
CA THR A 15 -2.36 -16.09 16.94
C THR A 15 -1.45 -17.13 16.25
N PHE A 16 -1.85 -18.40 16.20
CA PHE A 16 -1.12 -19.46 15.46
C PHE A 16 -1.17 -19.23 13.94
N LEU A 17 -2.32 -18.85 13.39
CA LEU A 17 -2.45 -18.48 11.98
C LEU A 17 -1.63 -17.21 11.67
N LEU A 18 -1.63 -16.22 12.56
CA LEU A 18 -0.86 -14.99 12.38
C LEU A 18 0.65 -15.25 12.46
N MET A 19 1.11 -16.14 13.33
CA MET A 19 2.53 -16.54 13.38
C MET A 19 2.98 -17.15 12.05
N SER A 20 2.19 -18.03 11.43
CA SER A 20 2.50 -18.59 10.11
C SER A 20 2.43 -17.54 8.98
N VAL A 21 1.58 -16.53 9.16
CA VAL A 21 1.38 -15.40 8.25
C VAL A 21 2.45 -14.34 8.45
N LEU A 22 2.91 -14.07 9.69
CA LEU A 22 3.98 -13.11 9.99
C LEU A 22 5.34 -13.56 9.42
N TYR A 23 5.65 -14.84 9.39
CA TYR A 23 6.87 -15.35 8.74
C TYR A 23 6.89 -15.14 7.21
N GLY A 24 5.71 -15.02 6.57
CA GLY A 24 5.58 -14.73 5.14
C GLY A 24 5.25 -13.27 4.80
N GLN A 25 4.67 -12.52 5.74
CA GLN A 25 4.06 -11.20 5.49
C GLN A 25 4.88 -9.99 5.93
N ALA A 26 5.95 -10.15 6.70
CA ALA A 26 6.77 -9.02 7.14
C ALA A 26 7.19 -8.10 5.97
N ASN A 27 7.29 -8.64 4.77
CA ASN A 27 7.63 -7.90 3.56
C ASN A 27 6.41 -7.58 2.67
N SER A 28 5.22 -8.10 2.95
CA SER A 28 4.00 -7.79 2.19
C SER A 28 3.57 -6.33 2.36
N LEU A 29 3.95 -5.67 3.46
CA LEU A 29 3.74 -4.25 3.68
C LEU A 29 4.31 -3.37 2.56
N LEU A 30 5.39 -3.83 1.91
CA LEU A 30 5.99 -3.14 0.76
C LEU A 30 5.10 -3.13 -0.48
N THR A 31 4.05 -3.95 -0.51
CA THR A 31 3.12 -4.08 -1.63
C THR A 31 1.71 -3.56 -1.30
N LEU A 32 1.46 -3.12 -0.06
CA LEU A 32 0.17 -2.56 0.32
C LEU A 32 -0.06 -1.20 -0.35
N PRO A 33 -1.28 -0.95 -0.86
CA PRO A 33 -1.63 0.36 -1.38
C PRO A 33 -1.70 1.38 -0.22
N PRO A 34 -0.87 2.43 -0.24
CA PRO A 34 -0.74 3.33 0.91
C PRO A 34 -1.89 4.34 1.03
N THR A 35 -2.65 4.61 -0.05
CA THR A 35 -3.70 5.63 -0.07
C THR A 35 -5.02 5.13 -0.66
N ALA A 36 -6.11 5.85 -0.39
CA ALA A 36 -7.43 5.56 -0.95
C ALA A 36 -7.43 5.68 -2.48
N GLN A 37 -6.69 6.65 -3.05
CA GLN A 37 -6.58 6.83 -4.49
C GLN A 37 -6.04 5.60 -5.20
N ILE A 38 -4.99 5.00 -4.66
CA ILE A 38 -4.36 3.82 -5.22
C ILE A 38 -5.26 2.60 -5.08
N SER A 39 -5.84 2.43 -3.89
CA SER A 39 -6.72 1.30 -3.60
C SER A 39 -7.94 1.27 -4.50
N SER A 40 -8.58 2.43 -4.71
CA SER A 40 -9.80 2.54 -5.52
C SER A 40 -9.58 2.27 -7.02
N LEU A 41 -8.35 2.28 -7.48
CA LEU A 41 -7.97 2.00 -8.87
C LEU A 41 -7.38 0.60 -9.07
N GLY A 42 -7.79 -0.39 -8.26
CA GLY A 42 -7.28 -1.75 -8.36
C GLY A 42 -5.80 -1.87 -7.96
N ASN A 43 -5.35 -1.08 -6.99
CA ASN A 43 -3.96 -1.03 -6.53
C ASN A 43 -2.94 -0.59 -7.62
N VAL A 44 -3.38 0.18 -8.60
CA VAL A 44 -2.50 0.84 -9.56
C VAL A 44 -1.77 1.98 -8.85
N ASP A 45 -0.53 1.79 -8.50
CA ASP A 45 0.22 2.71 -7.64
C ASP A 45 1.33 3.50 -8.37
N LEU A 46 1.88 2.97 -9.46
CA LEU A 46 2.97 3.64 -10.19
C LEU A 46 2.63 5.07 -10.60
N PRO A 47 1.47 5.38 -11.19
CA PRO A 47 1.15 6.76 -11.57
C PRO A 47 1.15 7.77 -10.41
N TYR A 48 1.02 7.30 -9.16
CA TYR A 48 0.97 8.13 -7.95
C TYR A 48 2.23 8.04 -7.08
N MET A 49 2.96 6.92 -7.17
CA MET A 49 4.07 6.60 -6.27
C MET A 49 5.41 6.43 -7.00
N ASN A 50 5.43 6.59 -8.33
CA ASN A 50 6.67 6.57 -9.09
C ASN A 50 7.51 7.82 -8.80
N PRO A 51 8.71 7.70 -8.18
CA PRO A 51 9.56 8.86 -7.95
C PRO A 51 9.88 9.64 -9.22
N ALA A 52 9.96 9.00 -10.38
CA ALA A 52 10.21 9.65 -11.66
C ALA A 52 9.15 10.68 -12.09
N ARG A 53 7.96 10.67 -11.45
CA ARG A 53 6.88 11.65 -11.70
C ARG A 53 6.88 12.83 -10.72
N TYR A 54 7.65 12.80 -9.64
CA TYR A 54 7.50 13.79 -8.56
C TYR A 54 7.79 15.23 -8.98
N GLY A 55 8.65 15.43 -9.95
CA GLY A 55 8.90 16.79 -10.49
C GLY A 55 7.70 17.41 -11.19
N MET A 56 6.72 16.59 -11.62
CA MET A 56 5.51 17.03 -12.30
C MET A 56 4.28 17.09 -11.38
N MET A 57 4.38 16.56 -10.18
CA MET A 57 3.30 16.55 -9.20
C MET A 57 3.40 17.79 -8.31
N LYS A 58 2.26 18.31 -7.86
CA LYS A 58 2.22 19.39 -6.87
C LYS A 58 2.85 18.97 -5.55
N ASP A 59 3.40 19.92 -4.82
CA ASP A 59 3.85 19.72 -3.46
C ASP A 59 2.66 19.39 -2.58
N ASN A 60 2.81 18.41 -1.69
CA ASN A 60 1.70 17.97 -0.86
C ASN A 60 2.15 17.31 0.45
N LEU A 61 1.23 17.36 1.41
CA LEU A 61 1.21 16.57 2.63
C LEU A 61 0.07 15.56 2.51
N SER A 62 0.32 14.30 2.79
CA SER A 62 -0.69 13.24 2.70
C SER A 62 -0.71 12.40 3.96
N PHE A 63 -1.91 12.12 4.46
CA PHE A 63 -2.16 11.18 5.53
C PHE A 63 -3.25 10.20 5.12
N SER A 64 -3.05 8.92 5.41
CA SER A 64 -4.04 7.88 5.15
C SER A 64 -4.11 6.90 6.31
N ARG A 65 -5.31 6.43 6.64
CA ARG A 65 -5.57 5.39 7.64
C ARG A 65 -6.47 4.33 7.08
N VAL A 66 -6.17 3.09 7.45
CA VAL A 66 -6.91 1.89 7.04
C VAL A 66 -7.10 1.01 8.24
N ASN A 67 -8.33 0.69 8.58
CA ASN A 67 -8.62 -0.39 9.51
C ASN A 67 -8.50 -1.71 8.73
N TRP A 68 -7.54 -2.53 9.15
CA TRP A 68 -7.17 -3.74 8.43
C TRP A 68 -7.88 -4.95 9.02
N MET A 69 -8.46 -5.78 8.16
CA MET A 69 -9.19 -6.98 8.60
C MET A 69 -10.30 -6.67 9.64
N SER A 70 -11.03 -5.57 9.48
CA SER A 70 -12.07 -5.13 10.42
C SER A 70 -13.16 -6.19 10.68
N ASN A 71 -13.33 -7.16 9.78
CA ASN A 71 -14.24 -8.30 9.98
C ASN A 71 -13.72 -9.34 10.98
N ILE A 72 -12.42 -9.28 11.32
CA ILE A 72 -11.76 -10.27 12.19
C ILE A 72 -11.37 -9.62 13.52
N THR A 73 -10.87 -8.37 13.48
CA THR A 73 -10.39 -7.65 14.66
C THR A 73 -10.52 -6.14 14.45
N ASP A 74 -10.78 -5.39 15.54
CA ASP A 74 -10.98 -3.95 15.49
C ASP A 74 -9.68 -3.16 15.76
N ASP A 75 -8.59 -3.85 16.14
CA ASP A 75 -7.36 -3.25 16.63
C ASP A 75 -6.19 -3.29 15.63
N MET A 76 -6.38 -3.94 14.45
CA MET A 76 -5.39 -3.94 13.37
C MET A 76 -5.61 -2.75 12.43
N PHE A 77 -4.57 -1.98 12.23
CA PHE A 77 -4.62 -0.87 11.28
C PHE A 77 -3.25 -0.54 10.71
N TYR A 78 -3.22 0.14 9.59
CA TYR A 78 -2.02 0.81 9.14
C TYR A 78 -2.27 2.27 8.79
N THR A 79 -1.22 3.07 8.92
CA THR A 79 -1.22 4.48 8.55
C THR A 79 -0.12 4.75 7.55
N HIS A 80 -0.37 5.66 6.65
CA HIS A 80 0.62 6.18 5.74
C HIS A 80 0.67 7.70 5.85
N PHE A 81 1.86 8.22 6.01
CA PHE A 81 2.16 9.64 5.99
C PHE A 81 3.19 9.94 4.91
N SER A 82 3.04 11.05 4.18
CA SER A 82 4.08 11.49 3.27
C SER A 82 4.09 13.00 3.07
N VAL A 83 5.28 13.54 2.87
CA VAL A 83 5.53 14.92 2.47
C VAL A 83 6.30 14.90 1.17
N LYS A 84 5.78 15.57 0.16
CA LYS A 84 6.46 15.76 -1.13
C LYS A 84 6.73 17.25 -1.32
N ARG A 85 7.98 17.59 -1.63
CA ARG A 85 8.39 18.94 -1.98
C ARG A 85 9.34 18.91 -3.19
N LYS A 86 8.95 19.60 -4.27
CA LYS A 86 9.70 19.61 -5.53
C LYS A 86 10.02 18.18 -6.02
N MET A 87 11.29 17.81 -6.05
CA MET A 87 11.78 16.52 -6.54
C MET A 87 11.94 15.46 -5.44
N ILE A 88 11.66 15.81 -4.18
CA ILE A 88 11.91 14.95 -3.02
C ILE A 88 10.58 14.56 -2.38
N LYS A 89 10.49 13.31 -1.94
CA LYS A 89 9.37 12.82 -1.11
C LYS A 89 9.91 11.98 0.03
N PHE A 90 9.48 12.33 1.24
CA PHE A 90 9.57 11.48 2.41
C PHE A 90 8.24 10.74 2.61
N SER A 91 8.28 9.50 3.04
CA SER A 91 7.09 8.72 3.35
C SER A 91 7.33 7.79 4.53
N MET A 92 6.29 7.54 5.32
CA MET A 92 6.28 6.58 6.41
C MET A 92 4.99 5.76 6.34
N LEU A 93 5.12 4.46 6.39
CA LEU A 93 4.00 3.53 6.55
C LEU A 93 4.23 2.75 7.83
N THR A 94 3.25 2.76 8.73
CA THR A 94 3.28 1.98 9.96
C THR A 94 2.12 1.02 9.97
N PHE A 95 2.37 -0.20 10.44
CA PHE A 95 1.36 -1.24 10.60
C PHE A 95 1.34 -1.71 12.05
N ASN A 96 0.19 -1.65 12.68
CA ASN A 96 -0.11 -2.20 13.98
C ASN A 96 -0.89 -3.50 13.79
N TYR A 97 -0.38 -4.61 14.34
CA TYR A 97 -1.00 -5.94 14.17
C TYR A 97 -2.00 -6.27 15.28
N GLY A 98 -2.38 -5.27 16.07
CA GLY A 98 -3.26 -5.47 17.22
C GLY A 98 -2.56 -6.11 18.41
N GLU A 99 -3.26 -6.12 19.53
CA GLU A 99 -2.78 -6.72 20.77
C GLU A 99 -2.78 -8.25 20.69
N GLN A 100 -1.67 -8.87 21.08
CA GLN A 100 -1.46 -10.31 21.10
C GLN A 100 -1.18 -10.78 22.53
N LEU A 101 -1.77 -11.91 22.92
CA LEU A 101 -1.52 -12.50 24.24
C LEU A 101 -0.21 -13.28 24.20
N GLU A 102 0.66 -13.03 25.18
CA GLU A 102 1.82 -13.84 25.44
C GLU A 102 1.42 -15.05 26.30
N THR A 103 1.76 -16.27 25.86
CA THR A 103 1.49 -17.49 26.59
C THR A 103 2.80 -18.25 26.86
N ASN A 104 2.93 -18.85 28.04
CA ASN A 104 4.02 -19.76 28.35
C ASN A 104 3.83 -21.14 27.65
N SER A 105 4.79 -22.04 27.83
CA SER A 105 4.76 -23.39 27.24
C SER A 105 3.54 -24.23 27.67
N ASN A 106 2.90 -23.87 28.78
CA ASN A 106 1.71 -24.55 29.32
C ASN A 106 0.40 -23.90 28.85
N GLY A 107 0.45 -22.90 27.95
CA GLY A 107 -0.70 -22.19 27.44
C GLY A 107 -1.29 -21.12 28.41
N VAL A 108 -0.62 -20.84 29.54
CA VAL A 108 -1.05 -19.82 30.49
C VAL A 108 -0.66 -18.44 29.97
N VAL A 109 -1.59 -17.50 29.97
CA VAL A 109 -1.34 -16.10 29.60
C VAL A 109 -0.45 -15.46 30.66
N ILE A 110 0.71 -14.94 30.25
CA ILE A 110 1.72 -14.30 31.12
C ILE A 110 1.87 -12.80 30.81
N GLY A 111 1.29 -12.31 29.71
CA GLY A 111 1.34 -10.91 29.30
C GLY A 111 0.65 -10.66 27.98
N ASP A 112 0.84 -9.45 27.48
CA ASP A 112 0.41 -9.01 26.15
C ASP A 112 1.53 -8.24 25.45
N PHE A 113 1.47 -8.18 24.12
CA PHE A 113 2.37 -7.40 23.29
C PHE A 113 1.70 -6.98 21.99
N THR A 114 2.16 -5.89 21.40
CA THR A 114 1.64 -5.39 20.12
C THR A 114 2.75 -5.45 19.05
N PRO A 115 2.69 -6.41 18.12
CA PRO A 115 3.63 -6.42 17.00
C PRO A 115 3.40 -5.18 16.12
N ALA A 116 4.49 -4.62 15.63
CA ALA A 116 4.42 -3.47 14.74
C ALA A 116 5.49 -3.53 13.65
N SER A 117 5.19 -2.91 12.53
CA SER A 117 6.14 -2.75 11.43
C SER A 117 6.11 -1.32 10.90
N SER A 118 7.26 -0.81 10.48
CA SER A 118 7.34 0.49 9.84
C SER A 118 8.25 0.45 8.62
N ILE A 119 7.88 1.25 7.61
CA ILE A 119 8.68 1.48 6.40
C ILE A 119 8.86 2.99 6.26
N TRP A 120 10.09 3.44 6.31
CA TRP A 120 10.50 4.81 6.05
C TRP A 120 11.05 4.89 4.64
N GLY A 121 10.56 5.81 3.84
CA GLY A 121 10.97 5.96 2.44
C GLY A 121 11.46 7.36 2.15
N PHE A 122 12.62 7.46 1.54
CA PHE A 122 13.14 8.70 0.95
C PHE A 122 13.24 8.51 -0.56
N SER A 123 12.67 9.45 -1.31
CA SER A 123 12.58 9.37 -2.77
C SER A 123 13.10 10.64 -3.42
N TYR A 124 13.73 10.48 -4.56
CA TYR A 124 14.26 11.57 -5.38
C TYR A 124 13.86 11.38 -6.85
N ASN A 125 13.43 12.46 -7.48
CA ASN A 125 13.25 12.57 -8.93
C ASN A 125 14.40 13.33 -9.55
N GLY A 126 14.89 12.88 -10.69
CA GLY A 126 15.85 13.58 -11.50
C GLY A 126 15.54 13.50 -12.99
N VAL A 127 16.23 14.31 -13.77
CA VAL A 127 16.13 14.34 -15.23
C VAL A 127 17.53 14.22 -15.82
N ILE A 128 17.75 13.25 -16.70
CA ILE A 128 19.01 13.08 -17.44
C ILE A 128 18.68 13.04 -18.92
N LYS A 129 19.25 13.97 -19.70
CA LYS A 129 19.04 14.06 -21.14
C LYS A 129 17.56 14.06 -21.55
N GLY A 130 16.70 14.70 -20.75
CA GLY A 130 15.25 14.78 -20.97
C GLY A 130 14.44 13.57 -20.48
N TYR A 131 15.07 12.53 -19.95
CA TYR A 131 14.39 11.37 -19.39
C TYR A 131 14.21 11.51 -17.88
N ASN A 132 12.98 11.30 -17.40
CA ASN A 132 12.67 11.30 -15.97
C ASN A 132 13.10 9.99 -15.34
N TYR A 133 13.87 10.05 -14.27
CA TYR A 133 14.21 8.88 -13.45
C TYR A 133 13.87 9.13 -11.98
N GLY A 134 13.64 8.06 -11.27
CA GLY A 134 13.31 8.11 -9.86
C GLY A 134 14.08 7.08 -9.06
N LEU A 135 14.52 7.49 -7.89
CA LEU A 135 15.20 6.64 -6.92
C LEU A 135 14.42 6.66 -5.61
N LYS A 136 14.32 5.53 -4.92
CA LYS A 136 13.75 5.45 -3.58
C LYS A 136 14.57 4.50 -2.72
N ALA A 137 14.97 4.97 -1.54
CA ALA A 137 15.54 4.17 -0.48
C ALA A 137 14.49 3.95 0.61
N LYS A 138 14.45 2.74 1.17
CA LYS A 138 13.51 2.35 2.22
C LYS A 138 14.26 1.72 3.37
N LEU A 139 13.94 2.14 4.60
CA LEU A 139 14.32 1.45 5.82
C LEU A 139 13.09 0.70 6.34
N ILE A 140 13.24 -0.60 6.59
CA ILE A 140 12.18 -1.49 7.04
C ILE A 140 12.50 -1.87 8.47
N SER A 141 11.59 -1.65 9.40
CA SER A 141 11.71 -2.06 10.79
C SER A 141 10.53 -2.94 11.17
N HIS A 142 10.81 -4.06 11.81
CA HIS A 142 9.80 -4.92 12.41
C HIS A 142 10.09 -5.08 13.90
N SER A 143 9.05 -4.99 14.71
CA SER A 143 9.07 -5.26 16.14
C SER A 143 8.12 -6.40 16.44
N LEU A 144 8.64 -7.48 17.01
CA LEU A 144 7.87 -8.63 17.43
C LEU A 144 8.34 -8.99 18.84
N PHE A 145 7.48 -8.81 19.83
CA PHE A 145 7.82 -8.99 21.23
C PHE A 145 9.06 -8.16 21.61
N SER A 146 10.07 -8.72 22.22
CA SER A 146 11.32 -8.03 22.58
C SER A 146 12.31 -7.85 21.42
N GLN A 147 12.04 -8.44 20.26
CA GLN A 147 12.96 -8.44 19.13
C GLN A 147 12.63 -7.33 18.13
N LYS A 148 13.67 -6.61 17.70
CA LYS A 148 13.59 -5.63 16.61
C LYS A 148 14.54 -6.03 15.49
N THR A 149 14.08 -5.93 14.26
CA THR A 149 14.87 -6.23 13.09
C THR A 149 14.82 -5.09 12.08
N LEU A 150 15.90 -4.93 11.34
CA LEU A 150 16.03 -3.89 10.32
C LEU A 150 16.37 -4.50 8.97
N GLY A 151 15.85 -3.87 7.92
CA GLY A 151 16.16 -4.20 6.54
C GLY A 151 16.15 -2.95 5.68
N THR A 152 16.71 -3.04 4.49
CA THR A 152 16.74 -1.96 3.52
C THR A 152 16.26 -2.43 2.16
N ALA A 153 15.51 -1.59 1.47
CA ALA A 153 15.08 -1.85 0.10
C ALA A 153 15.23 -0.59 -0.76
N PHE A 154 15.43 -0.80 -2.05
CA PHE A 154 15.60 0.28 -3.02
C PHE A 154 14.63 0.07 -4.19
N ASP A 155 14.23 1.20 -4.79
CA ASP A 155 13.49 1.22 -6.05
C ASP A 155 14.20 2.12 -7.05
N ILE A 156 14.20 1.71 -8.30
CA ILE A 156 14.64 2.51 -9.45
C ILE A 156 13.49 2.55 -10.44
N SER A 157 13.21 3.72 -10.98
CA SER A 157 12.07 3.90 -11.87
C SER A 157 12.34 4.92 -12.98
N THR A 158 11.54 4.82 -14.03
CA THR A 158 11.46 5.83 -15.08
C THR A 158 10.02 6.12 -15.44
N PHE A 159 9.80 7.30 -15.99
CA PHE A 159 8.53 7.74 -16.53
C PHE A 159 8.73 8.28 -17.93
N ILE A 160 7.95 7.78 -18.88
CA ILE A 160 7.99 8.14 -20.29
C ILE A 160 6.61 8.68 -20.68
N PRO A 161 6.48 10.02 -20.79
CA PRO A 161 5.22 10.63 -21.16
C PRO A 161 4.95 10.50 -22.64
N LYS A 162 3.69 10.35 -23.02
CA LYS A 162 3.17 10.47 -24.40
C LYS A 162 3.92 9.60 -25.42
N VAL A 163 4.21 8.34 -25.06
CA VAL A 163 4.90 7.39 -25.96
C VAL A 163 4.14 7.23 -27.28
N TYR A 164 2.82 7.16 -27.22
CA TYR A 164 1.94 7.17 -28.38
C TYR A 164 0.71 8.03 -28.09
N LYS A 165 0.52 9.14 -28.83
CA LYS A 165 -0.56 10.13 -28.61
C LYS A 165 -0.56 10.64 -27.16
N TYR A 166 -1.40 10.06 -26.31
CA TYR A 166 -1.60 10.45 -24.92
C TYR A 166 -1.21 9.33 -23.94
N LEU A 167 -0.64 8.21 -24.40
CA LEU A 167 -0.29 7.08 -23.56
C LEU A 167 1.01 7.38 -22.79
N ASP A 168 0.91 7.36 -21.49
CA ASP A 168 2.05 7.44 -20.57
C ASP A 168 2.46 6.04 -20.10
N ILE A 169 3.77 5.81 -19.94
CA ILE A 169 4.34 4.55 -19.46
C ILE A 169 5.20 4.81 -18.23
N ASP A 170 4.97 4.03 -17.17
CA ASP A 170 5.81 3.94 -15.98
C ASP A 170 6.48 2.58 -15.91
N VAL A 171 7.77 2.55 -15.61
CA VAL A 171 8.53 1.32 -15.39
C VAL A 171 9.30 1.45 -14.08
N ALA A 172 9.30 0.40 -13.26
CA ALA A 172 10.08 0.38 -12.03
C ALA A 172 10.60 -1.01 -11.68
N ILE A 173 11.81 -1.09 -11.15
CA ILE A 173 12.30 -2.23 -10.37
C ILE A 173 12.19 -1.84 -8.92
N ARG A 174 11.46 -2.63 -8.12
CA ARG A 174 11.13 -2.30 -6.74
C ARG A 174 11.60 -3.34 -5.75
N ASN A 175 11.83 -2.87 -4.53
CA ASN A 175 12.08 -3.69 -3.35
C ASN A 175 13.28 -4.65 -3.50
N PHE A 176 14.35 -4.21 -4.15
CA PHE A 176 15.62 -4.95 -4.12
C PHE A 176 16.50 -4.45 -2.98
N GLY A 177 17.27 -5.34 -2.33
CA GLY A 177 18.12 -4.96 -1.19
C GLY A 177 18.27 -6.05 -0.16
N PHE A 178 18.30 -5.66 1.12
CA PHE A 178 18.58 -6.52 2.25
C PHE A 178 17.35 -6.69 3.13
N ALA A 179 16.83 -7.92 3.17
CA ALA A 179 15.65 -8.24 3.97
C ALA A 179 15.97 -8.29 5.46
N PRO A 180 15.01 -7.92 6.34
CA PRO A 180 15.14 -8.12 7.78
C PRO A 180 15.34 -9.60 8.13
N THR A 181 16.08 -9.87 9.20
CA THR A 181 16.36 -11.22 9.67
C THR A 181 15.87 -11.38 11.11
N PHE A 182 15.05 -12.40 11.38
CA PHE A 182 14.56 -12.78 12.70
C PHE A 182 15.20 -14.10 13.14
N ASN A 183 15.88 -14.15 14.28
CA ASN A 183 16.45 -15.38 14.85
C ASN A 183 17.14 -16.26 13.79
N ASN A 184 18.04 -15.70 12.99
CA ASN A 184 18.69 -16.35 11.86
C ASN A 184 17.76 -16.69 10.66
N TYR A 185 16.48 -16.39 10.74
CA TYR A 185 15.54 -16.57 9.63
C TYR A 185 15.58 -15.34 8.73
N LYS A 186 16.14 -15.49 7.56
CA LYS A 186 16.20 -14.43 6.55
C LYS A 186 14.87 -14.37 5.79
N THR A 187 14.12 -13.30 5.96
CA THR A 187 12.93 -13.04 5.14
C THR A 187 13.31 -12.70 3.68
N LYS A 188 12.36 -12.62 2.77
CA LYS A 188 12.64 -12.25 1.37
C LYS A 188 11.92 -10.97 1.04
N LEU A 189 12.60 -10.06 0.36
CA LEU A 189 11.95 -8.87 -0.19
C LEU A 189 11.06 -9.25 -1.39
N PRO A 190 9.90 -8.60 -1.56
CA PRO A 190 9.03 -8.77 -2.72
C PRO A 190 9.57 -7.97 -3.91
N THR A 191 10.78 -8.32 -4.36
CA THR A 191 11.41 -7.69 -5.51
C THR A 191 10.57 -7.93 -6.76
N SER A 192 10.27 -6.87 -7.49
CA SER A 192 9.39 -6.92 -8.67
C SER A 192 9.82 -5.96 -9.77
N LEU A 193 9.54 -6.36 -11.00
CA LEU A 193 9.47 -5.46 -12.15
C LEU A 193 8.02 -5.01 -12.31
N ASN A 194 7.81 -3.70 -12.42
CA ASN A 194 6.49 -3.11 -12.50
C ASN A 194 6.38 -2.30 -13.79
N LEU A 195 5.27 -2.47 -14.47
CA LEU A 195 4.90 -1.72 -15.68
C LEU A 195 3.50 -1.15 -15.46
N ALA A 196 3.32 0.16 -15.65
CA ALA A 196 1.99 0.76 -15.66
C ALA A 196 1.79 1.62 -16.92
N LEU A 197 0.54 1.63 -17.35
CA LEU A 197 0.05 2.43 -18.46
C LEU A 197 -1.00 3.39 -17.92
N SER A 198 -1.00 4.63 -18.41
CA SER A 198 -2.07 5.59 -18.14
C SER A 198 -2.46 6.32 -19.41
N TYR A 199 -3.78 6.39 -19.66
CA TYR A 199 -4.33 6.97 -20.88
C TYR A 199 -5.52 7.88 -20.56
N PRO A 200 -5.40 9.21 -20.80
CA PRO A 200 -6.49 10.16 -20.67
C PRO A 200 -7.42 10.10 -21.89
N TYR A 201 -8.73 10.12 -21.66
CA TYR A 201 -9.75 10.25 -22.69
C TYR A 201 -10.91 11.11 -22.19
N LYS A 202 -11.02 12.35 -22.66
CA LYS A 202 -11.96 13.35 -22.16
C LYS A 202 -11.80 13.53 -20.63
N ASP A 203 -12.88 13.32 -19.88
CA ASP A 203 -12.91 13.40 -18.42
C ASP A 203 -12.51 12.09 -17.73
N PHE A 204 -12.15 11.08 -18.51
CA PHE A 204 -11.72 9.78 -18.01
C PHE A 204 -10.20 9.64 -18.03
N MET A 205 -9.69 8.91 -17.05
CA MET A 205 -8.32 8.42 -17.04
C MET A 205 -8.35 6.91 -16.83
N PHE A 206 -7.77 6.18 -17.75
CA PHE A 206 -7.64 4.72 -17.69
C PHE A 206 -6.25 4.37 -17.18
N TYR A 207 -6.20 3.37 -16.32
CA TYR A 207 -4.97 2.88 -15.72
C TYR A 207 -4.89 1.37 -15.80
N GLU A 208 -3.68 0.88 -16.02
CA GLU A 208 -3.35 -0.53 -15.99
C GLU A 208 -1.96 -0.71 -15.37
N GLN A 209 -1.77 -1.74 -14.54
CA GLN A 209 -0.47 -2.04 -13.94
C GLN A 209 -0.26 -3.54 -13.81
N HIS A 210 0.94 -3.97 -14.22
CA HIS A 210 1.45 -5.32 -14.06
C HIS A 210 2.65 -5.30 -13.10
N ASN A 211 2.64 -6.19 -12.12
CA ASN A 211 3.76 -6.38 -11.20
C ASN A 211 4.24 -7.83 -11.33
N PHE A 212 5.47 -7.99 -11.82
CA PHE A 212 6.10 -9.29 -12.06
C PHE A 212 7.08 -9.59 -10.92
N PHE A 213 6.74 -10.56 -10.09
CA PHE A 213 7.60 -11.12 -9.03
C PHE A 213 8.24 -12.42 -9.53
N LYS A 214 9.28 -12.90 -8.85
CA LYS A 214 9.98 -14.14 -9.24
C LYS A 214 9.04 -15.35 -9.44
N LYS A 215 7.97 -15.46 -8.64
CA LYS A 215 7.02 -16.60 -8.66
C LYS A 215 5.56 -16.17 -8.66
N ASN A 216 5.28 -14.92 -8.97
CA ASN A 216 3.93 -14.38 -8.94
C ASN A 216 3.78 -13.22 -9.93
N HIS A 217 2.55 -12.98 -10.35
CA HIS A 217 2.16 -11.83 -11.14
C HIS A 217 0.87 -11.27 -10.57
N THR A 218 0.87 -9.95 -10.30
CA THR A 218 -0.34 -9.24 -9.94
C THR A 218 -0.70 -8.24 -11.03
N PHE A 219 -1.98 -8.04 -11.20
CA PHE A 219 -2.56 -7.17 -12.19
C PHE A 219 -3.56 -6.23 -11.51
N GLY A 220 -3.49 -4.96 -11.84
CA GLY A 220 -4.44 -3.94 -11.44
C GLY A 220 -4.91 -3.13 -12.64
N MET A 221 -6.17 -2.77 -12.67
CA MET A 221 -6.70 -1.79 -13.61
C MET A 221 -7.69 -0.87 -12.93
N GLY A 222 -7.81 0.36 -13.46
CA GLY A 222 -8.72 1.34 -12.89
C GLY A 222 -9.17 2.39 -13.90
N ILE A 223 -10.32 2.95 -13.61
CA ILE A 223 -10.91 4.07 -14.33
C ILE A 223 -11.19 5.17 -13.32
N LEU A 224 -10.75 6.37 -13.63
CA LEU A 224 -11.07 7.59 -12.90
C LEU A 224 -11.93 8.47 -13.81
N TYR A 225 -13.06 8.94 -13.30
CA TYR A 225 -13.89 9.96 -13.91
C TYR A 225 -13.77 11.26 -13.12
N LYS A 226 -13.46 12.34 -13.81
CA LYS A 226 -13.35 13.68 -13.23
C LYS A 226 -14.63 14.47 -13.53
N TYR A 227 -15.25 15.00 -12.51
CA TYR A 227 -16.37 15.91 -12.60
C TYR A 227 -16.00 17.26 -11.98
N ASP A 228 -15.95 18.31 -12.80
CA ASP A 228 -15.70 19.68 -12.35
C ASP A 228 -17.04 20.32 -11.98
N THR A 229 -17.27 20.55 -10.69
CA THR A 229 -18.50 21.17 -10.18
C THR A 229 -18.44 22.69 -10.33
N ASN A 230 -17.28 23.28 -10.04
CA ASN A 230 -16.93 24.68 -10.19
C ASN A 230 -15.40 24.84 -10.21
N ASP A 231 -14.90 26.07 -10.34
CA ASP A 231 -13.47 26.34 -10.44
C ASP A 231 -12.66 25.79 -9.25
N ASN A 232 -13.26 25.75 -8.06
CA ASN A 232 -12.57 25.36 -6.83
C ASN A 232 -12.89 23.93 -6.39
N THR A 233 -13.96 23.30 -6.92
CA THR A 233 -14.45 22.00 -6.45
C THR A 233 -14.44 20.98 -7.57
N LYS A 234 -13.75 19.85 -7.34
CA LYS A 234 -13.70 18.72 -8.26
C LYS A 234 -14.05 17.43 -7.52
N ILE A 235 -14.85 16.59 -8.16
CA ILE A 235 -15.21 15.28 -7.68
C ILE A 235 -14.58 14.25 -8.61
N PHE A 236 -14.01 13.18 -8.05
CA PHE A 236 -13.45 12.08 -8.82
C PHE A 236 -14.13 10.78 -8.40
N GLY A 237 -14.86 10.18 -9.33
CA GLY A 237 -15.36 8.81 -9.19
C GLY A 237 -14.31 7.81 -9.67
N LYS A 238 -14.14 6.70 -8.98
CA LYS A 238 -13.13 5.69 -9.30
C LYS A 238 -13.68 4.29 -9.19
N MET A 239 -13.27 3.45 -10.11
CA MET A 239 -13.51 2.01 -10.09
C MET A 239 -12.23 1.31 -10.48
N GLY A 240 -11.99 0.15 -9.87
CA GLY A 240 -10.81 -0.64 -10.19
C GLY A 240 -11.06 -2.14 -9.99
N TYR A 241 -10.11 -2.91 -10.47
CA TYR A 241 -10.08 -4.35 -10.29
C TYR A 241 -8.65 -4.80 -10.03
N PHE A 242 -8.48 -5.65 -9.04
CA PHE A 242 -7.20 -6.26 -8.69
C PHE A 242 -7.24 -7.77 -8.83
N SER A 243 -6.13 -8.36 -9.27
CA SER A 243 -5.94 -9.80 -9.37
C SER A 243 -4.52 -10.20 -8.94
N ASP A 244 -4.43 -11.18 -8.05
CA ASP A 244 -3.20 -11.88 -7.65
C ASP A 244 -3.38 -13.38 -7.93
N LYS A 245 -2.67 -13.87 -8.96
CA LYS A 245 -2.79 -15.27 -9.39
C LYS A 245 -2.32 -16.26 -8.33
N LYS A 246 -1.24 -15.96 -7.64
CA LYS A 246 -0.63 -16.88 -6.68
C LYS A 246 -1.53 -17.14 -5.48
N HIS A 247 -2.20 -16.10 -4.99
CA HIS A 247 -3.05 -16.18 -3.80
C HIS A 247 -4.53 -16.33 -4.14
N ASN A 248 -4.85 -16.47 -5.44
CA ASN A 248 -6.23 -16.53 -5.96
C ASN A 248 -7.12 -15.37 -5.46
N LEU A 249 -6.51 -14.18 -5.31
CA LEU A 249 -7.23 -12.99 -4.87
C LEU A 249 -7.70 -12.20 -6.08
N LYS A 250 -8.99 -11.90 -6.11
CA LYS A 250 -9.62 -11.06 -7.13
C LYS A 250 -10.70 -10.25 -6.46
N TYR A 251 -10.67 -8.93 -6.66
CA TYR A 251 -11.70 -8.07 -6.09
C TYR A 251 -11.86 -6.76 -6.87
N PRO A 252 -13.09 -6.26 -7.01
CA PRO A 252 -13.34 -4.91 -7.45
C PRO A 252 -13.08 -3.91 -6.32
N THR A 253 -12.79 -2.68 -6.72
CA THR A 253 -12.54 -1.57 -5.81
C THR A 253 -13.30 -0.35 -6.29
N PHE A 254 -13.73 0.48 -5.35
CA PHE A 254 -14.45 1.71 -5.62
C PHE A 254 -13.86 2.86 -4.81
N GLY A 255 -14.08 4.07 -5.27
CA GLY A 255 -13.67 5.24 -4.50
C GLY A 255 -14.28 6.52 -5.01
N ILE A 256 -14.28 7.48 -4.11
CA ILE A 256 -14.68 8.85 -4.38
C ILE A 256 -13.66 9.79 -3.75
N ASP A 257 -13.25 10.81 -4.50
CA ASP A 257 -12.44 11.88 -3.94
C ASP A 257 -13.13 13.20 -4.15
N LEU A 258 -13.03 14.05 -3.15
CA LEU A 258 -13.42 15.46 -3.19
C LEU A 258 -12.15 16.30 -3.12
N LYS A 259 -11.97 17.19 -4.09
CA LYS A 259 -10.96 18.23 -4.04
C LYS A 259 -11.66 19.57 -3.93
N TYR A 260 -11.32 20.34 -2.90
CA TYR A 260 -11.72 21.72 -2.71
C TYR A 260 -10.47 22.58 -2.53
N GLU A 261 -10.20 23.45 -3.53
CA GLU A 261 -8.97 24.24 -3.59
C GLU A 261 -7.71 23.38 -3.44
N GLN A 262 -7.01 23.52 -2.30
CA GLN A 262 -5.80 22.80 -1.95
C GLN A 262 -6.07 21.52 -1.13
N TYR A 263 -7.28 21.36 -0.61
CA TYR A 263 -7.68 20.22 0.22
C TYR A 263 -8.21 19.09 -0.64
N PHE A 264 -7.86 17.89 -0.27
CA PHE A 264 -8.27 16.69 -0.97
C PHE A 264 -8.63 15.60 0.05
N ILE A 265 -9.83 15.07 -0.05
CA ILE A 265 -10.30 13.96 0.79
C ILE A 265 -10.70 12.83 -0.13
N GLY A 266 -10.13 11.65 0.10
CA GLY A 266 -10.41 10.45 -0.69
C GLY A 266 -10.85 9.30 0.19
N ILE A 267 -11.86 8.59 -0.30
CA ILE A 267 -12.39 7.38 0.33
C ILE A 267 -12.29 6.25 -0.68
N SER A 268 -11.91 5.06 -0.22
CA SER A 268 -11.98 3.86 -1.04
C SER A 268 -12.53 2.67 -0.27
N TYR A 269 -13.12 1.75 -1.01
CA TYR A 269 -13.72 0.54 -0.51
C TYR A 269 -13.29 -0.64 -1.38
N ILE A 270 -12.85 -1.72 -0.75
CA ILE A 270 -12.58 -3.00 -1.39
C ILE A 270 -13.79 -3.89 -1.18
N TYR A 271 -14.47 -4.22 -2.28
CA TYR A 271 -15.57 -5.18 -2.23
C TYR A 271 -15.01 -6.60 -2.38
N GLY A 272 -15.22 -7.44 -1.38
CA GLY A 272 -14.74 -8.81 -1.38
C GLY A 272 -15.64 -9.71 -0.55
N ASP A 273 -15.46 -11.02 -0.70
CA ASP A 273 -16.13 -11.97 0.17
C ASP A 273 -15.71 -11.71 1.62
N ARG A 274 -16.69 -11.58 2.52
CA ARG A 274 -16.46 -11.37 3.97
C ARG A 274 -15.64 -12.49 4.63
N THR A 275 -15.51 -13.62 3.97
CA THR A 275 -14.62 -14.71 4.38
C THR A 275 -13.16 -14.43 4.06
N LEU A 276 -12.87 -13.46 3.17
CA LEU A 276 -11.51 -13.04 2.84
C LEU A 276 -11.05 -11.92 3.79
N PRO A 277 -9.80 -11.97 4.27
CA PRO A 277 -9.25 -10.96 5.18
C PRO A 277 -9.29 -9.52 4.65
N LEU A 278 -9.36 -9.34 3.33
CA LEU A 278 -9.38 -8.05 2.63
C LEU A 278 -10.79 -7.57 2.27
N GLY A 279 -11.82 -8.40 2.48
CA GLY A 279 -13.20 -8.02 2.21
C GLY A 279 -13.63 -6.85 3.10
N ASP A 280 -14.46 -5.97 2.54
CA ASP A 280 -15.05 -4.82 3.25
C ASP A 280 -14.02 -3.85 3.86
N THR A 281 -12.82 -3.74 3.27
CA THR A 281 -11.79 -2.80 3.74
C THR A 281 -12.09 -1.37 3.27
N PHE A 282 -12.23 -0.48 4.25
CA PHE A 282 -12.43 0.95 4.04
C PHE A 282 -11.13 1.75 4.28
N ARG A 283 -10.89 2.78 3.46
CA ARG A 283 -9.73 3.68 3.58
C ARG A 283 -10.14 5.12 3.49
N LEU A 284 -9.48 5.92 4.30
CA LEU A 284 -9.56 7.37 4.26
C LEU A 284 -8.18 7.95 3.94
N THR A 285 -8.13 8.92 3.06
CA THR A 285 -6.92 9.71 2.76
C THR A 285 -7.25 11.19 2.74
N ILE A 286 -6.42 11.98 3.38
CA ILE A 286 -6.48 13.43 3.37
C ILE A 286 -5.16 13.94 2.79
N ASN A 287 -5.23 14.84 1.81
CA ASN A 287 -4.08 15.52 1.23
C ASN A 287 -4.26 17.03 1.31
N LEU A 288 -3.16 17.72 1.51
CA LEU A 288 -3.04 19.16 1.40
C LEU A 288 -2.00 19.47 0.32
N GLU A 289 -2.41 20.14 -0.77
CA GLU A 289 -1.52 20.64 -1.83
C GLU A 289 -1.05 22.06 -1.48
N PHE A 290 0.20 22.42 -1.79
CA PHE A 290 0.75 23.77 -1.56
C PHE A 290 1.87 24.13 -2.55
#